data_372fd1b9e2071bbe5fec904ec841b127
#
_entry.id   372fd1b9e2071bbe5fec904ec841b127
#
_cell.length_a   1.000
_cell.length_b   1.000
_cell.length_c   1.000
_cell.angle_alpha   90.00
_cell.angle_beta   90.00
_cell.angle_gamma   90.00
#
_symmetry.space_group_name_H-M   'P 1'
#
loop_
_entity.id
_entity.type
_entity.pdbx_description
1 polymer ?
#
loop_
_entity_poly.entity_id
_entity_poly.type
_entity_poly.pdbx_seq_one_letter_code
_entity_poly.pdbx_strand_id
1 'polypeptide(L)'
;MFRLLSASLVLLFLTINALAQAPATGSDSCAELKTRADRAETRLKDWPQLSRYHDDNTKVNPPAKNEQRVVFMGDSITDGWDAPNMGGFFPGKPYVNRGISGQTTSQMLIRFRPDVIDLKPKVVVILAGTNDLAGNTGPTTLDAIQGNLISMAELARANGIRVVLASLLPVSDYEMRDGKPIVQTVRRSPDKIIALNTWMKNYAATNHLIYLDYFSAMVDGKGFLKDELSNDGLHPNAAGYAVMNPLAEAAIQSSLKHGK
;
A
#
# COMPACT_ATOMS: atom_id res chain seq x y z
N MET A 1 16.74 -28.11 -87.26
CA MET A 1 17.37 -28.25 -85.93
C MET A 1 16.63 -27.35 -84.99
N PHE A 2 15.50 -27.82 -84.46
CA PHE A 2 14.63 -27.05 -83.55
C PHE A 2 14.82 -27.56 -82.13
N ARG A 3 15.25 -26.70 -81.20
CA ARG A 3 15.34 -27.01 -79.82
C ARG A 3 14.03 -26.53 -79.11
N LEU A 4 13.32 -27.49 -78.58
CA LEU A 4 12.17 -27.25 -77.68
C LEU A 4 12.67 -26.84 -76.35
N LEU A 5 12.26 -25.66 -75.89
CA LEU A 5 12.39 -25.17 -74.50
C LEU A 5 11.15 -25.63 -73.73
N SER A 6 11.35 -26.52 -72.75
CA SER A 6 10.33 -26.94 -71.81
C SER A 6 10.30 -25.93 -70.67
N ALA A 7 9.19 -25.18 -70.48
CA ALA A 7 8.95 -24.35 -69.36
C ALA A 7 8.35 -25.18 -68.19
N SER A 8 9.11 -25.39 -67.16
CA SER A 8 8.62 -26.00 -65.92
C SER A 8 7.87 -24.96 -65.04
N LEU A 9 6.56 -25.16 -64.93
CA LEU A 9 5.71 -24.39 -64.09
C LEU A 9 5.85 -24.87 -62.62
N VAL A 10 6.51 -24.10 -61.76
CA VAL A 10 6.60 -24.36 -60.32
C VAL A 10 5.36 -23.79 -59.65
N LEU A 11 4.42 -24.67 -59.26
CA LEU A 11 3.29 -24.30 -58.42
C LEU A 11 3.80 -24.12 -56.97
N LEU A 12 3.84 -22.89 -56.55
CA LEU A 12 4.11 -22.53 -55.16
C LEU A 12 2.81 -22.67 -54.34
N PHE A 13 2.67 -23.74 -53.55
CA PHE A 13 1.58 -23.88 -52.57
C PHE A 13 1.88 -22.98 -51.37
N LEU A 14 1.20 -21.86 -51.32
CA LEU A 14 1.12 -21.04 -50.10
C LEU A 14 0.19 -21.76 -49.09
N THR A 15 0.76 -22.45 -48.12
CA THR A 15 0.03 -22.93 -46.95
C THR A 15 -0.25 -21.73 -46.04
N ILE A 16 -1.48 -21.25 -46.08
CA ILE A 16 -1.97 -20.28 -45.09
C ILE A 16 -2.12 -21.03 -43.75
N ASN A 17 -1.14 -20.90 -42.88
CA ASN A 17 -1.29 -21.28 -41.49
C ASN A 17 -2.32 -20.32 -40.86
N ALA A 18 -3.57 -20.74 -40.78
CA ALA A 18 -4.56 -20.11 -39.92
C ALA A 18 -4.09 -20.31 -38.46
N LEU A 19 -3.46 -19.31 -37.89
CA LEU A 19 -3.29 -19.21 -36.45
C LEU A 19 -4.69 -19.22 -35.83
N ALA A 20 -5.12 -20.38 -35.33
CA ALA A 20 -6.28 -20.51 -34.52
C ALA A 20 -6.02 -19.63 -33.28
N GLN A 21 -6.63 -18.43 -33.25
CA GLN A 21 -6.73 -17.66 -32.05
C GLN A 21 -7.45 -18.54 -31.01
N ALA A 22 -6.74 -18.82 -29.88
CA ALA A 22 -7.36 -19.45 -28.74
C ALA A 22 -8.62 -18.64 -28.38
N PRO A 23 -9.76 -19.28 -28.09
CA PRO A 23 -10.95 -18.55 -27.68
C PRO A 23 -10.62 -17.68 -26.46
N ALA A 24 -10.92 -16.39 -26.56
CA ALA A 24 -10.81 -15.47 -25.44
C ALA A 24 -11.65 -16.03 -24.31
N THR A 25 -11.02 -16.44 -23.21
CA THR A 25 -11.69 -16.97 -22.03
C THR A 25 -12.58 -15.88 -21.45
N GLY A 26 -13.91 -16.07 -21.55
CA GLY A 26 -14.94 -15.30 -20.85
C GLY A 26 -15.08 -13.86 -21.35
N SER A 27 -15.95 -13.62 -22.32
CA SER A 27 -16.46 -12.26 -22.55
C SER A 27 -17.30 -11.88 -21.31
N ASP A 28 -16.86 -10.86 -20.56
CA ASP A 28 -17.68 -10.24 -19.52
C ASP A 28 -19.08 -9.96 -20.09
N SER A 29 -20.12 -10.30 -19.38
CA SER A 29 -21.49 -9.94 -19.79
C SER A 29 -21.67 -8.42 -19.82
N CYS A 30 -22.63 -7.91 -20.58
CA CYS A 30 -22.93 -6.46 -20.59
C CYS A 30 -23.21 -5.93 -19.17
N ALA A 31 -23.80 -6.74 -18.29
CA ALA A 31 -24.08 -6.36 -16.91
C ALA A 31 -22.78 -6.23 -16.09
N GLU A 32 -21.81 -7.12 -16.28
CA GLU A 32 -20.51 -7.06 -15.62
C GLU A 32 -19.69 -5.85 -16.11
N LEU A 33 -19.67 -5.61 -17.43
CA LEU A 33 -19.02 -4.43 -18.02
C LEU A 33 -19.64 -3.14 -17.50
N LYS A 34 -20.97 -3.04 -17.42
CA LYS A 34 -21.66 -1.89 -16.84
C LYS A 34 -21.28 -1.71 -15.38
N THR A 35 -21.30 -2.76 -14.58
CA THR A 35 -20.93 -2.71 -13.16
C THR A 35 -19.49 -2.24 -12.98
N ARG A 36 -18.56 -2.68 -13.84
CA ARG A 36 -17.15 -2.22 -13.85
C ARG A 36 -17.05 -0.75 -14.22
N ALA A 37 -17.79 -0.30 -15.22
CA ALA A 37 -17.81 1.09 -15.64
C ALA A 37 -18.37 2.00 -14.53
N ASP A 38 -19.49 1.63 -13.93
CA ASP A 38 -20.11 2.38 -12.84
C ASP A 38 -19.17 2.49 -11.60
N ARG A 39 -18.46 1.41 -11.28
CA ARG A 39 -17.45 1.41 -10.22
C ARG A 39 -16.25 2.30 -10.56
N ALA A 40 -15.79 2.27 -11.81
CA ALA A 40 -14.69 3.12 -12.26
C ALA A 40 -15.09 4.60 -12.22
N GLU A 41 -16.29 4.94 -12.68
CA GLU A 41 -16.83 6.31 -12.62
C GLU A 41 -16.96 6.79 -11.17
N THR A 42 -17.50 5.97 -10.27
CA THR A 42 -17.60 6.29 -8.84
C THR A 42 -16.23 6.55 -8.22
N ARG A 43 -15.21 5.74 -8.58
CA ARG A 43 -13.84 5.97 -8.13
C ARG A 43 -13.24 7.27 -8.66
N LEU A 44 -13.58 7.66 -9.89
CA LEU A 44 -13.09 8.92 -10.47
C LEU A 44 -13.70 10.16 -9.79
N LYS A 45 -14.94 10.09 -9.30
CA LYS A 45 -15.63 11.20 -8.61
C LYS A 45 -14.97 11.56 -7.27
N ASP A 46 -14.41 10.56 -6.57
CA ASP A 46 -13.66 10.75 -5.32
C ASP A 46 -12.44 9.80 -5.30
N TRP A 47 -11.51 10.02 -6.23
CA TRP A 47 -10.33 9.15 -6.37
C TRP A 47 -9.48 9.03 -5.09
N PRO A 48 -9.24 10.10 -4.32
CA PRO A 48 -8.50 10.02 -3.06
C PRO A 48 -9.36 9.57 -1.87
N GLN A 49 -10.67 9.35 -2.07
CA GLN A 49 -11.64 8.98 -1.05
C GLN A 49 -11.71 10.01 0.11
N LEU A 50 -11.81 11.29 -0.23
CA LEU A 50 -11.95 12.38 0.74
C LEU A 50 -13.22 12.26 1.57
N SER A 51 -14.27 11.65 1.02
CA SER A 51 -15.52 11.41 1.73
C SER A 51 -15.39 10.36 2.84
N ARG A 52 -14.38 9.45 2.79
CA ARG A 52 -14.29 8.28 3.69
C ARG A 52 -14.28 8.65 5.16
N TYR A 53 -13.55 9.69 5.54
CA TYR A 53 -13.44 10.15 6.92
C TYR A 53 -14.04 11.53 7.17
N HIS A 54 -14.71 12.11 6.16
CA HIS A 54 -15.27 13.46 6.28
C HIS A 54 -16.14 13.64 7.53
N ASP A 55 -17.16 12.79 7.71
CA ASP A 55 -18.07 12.89 8.85
C ASP A 55 -17.42 12.51 10.17
N ASP A 56 -16.48 11.57 10.16
CA ASP A 56 -15.73 11.19 11.36
C ASP A 56 -14.77 12.29 11.78
N ASN A 57 -14.14 12.98 10.85
CA ASN A 57 -13.28 14.13 11.15
C ASN A 57 -14.05 15.27 11.82
N THR A 58 -15.32 15.51 11.44
CA THR A 58 -16.16 16.54 12.08
C THR A 58 -16.52 16.23 13.52
N LYS A 59 -16.49 14.94 13.92
CA LYS A 59 -16.78 14.48 15.29
C LYS A 59 -15.55 14.48 16.19
N VAL A 60 -14.35 14.60 15.62
CA VAL A 60 -13.11 14.66 16.41
C VAL A 60 -13.00 16.04 17.07
N ASN A 61 -13.21 16.08 18.38
CA ASN A 61 -13.05 17.32 19.13
C ASN A 61 -11.62 17.89 19.00
N PRO A 62 -11.44 19.23 19.11
CA PRO A 62 -10.12 19.80 19.27
C PRO A 62 -9.33 19.10 20.40
N PRO A 63 -8.01 18.86 20.23
CA PRO A 63 -7.25 18.15 21.25
C PRO A 63 -7.24 18.93 22.57
N ALA A 64 -7.41 18.23 23.69
CA ALA A 64 -7.27 18.82 25.02
C ALA A 64 -5.83 19.34 25.23
N LYS A 65 -5.64 20.26 26.16
CA LYS A 65 -4.37 20.98 26.37
C LYS A 65 -3.14 20.08 26.50
N ASN A 66 -3.29 18.88 27.07
CA ASN A 66 -2.19 17.93 27.28
C ASN A 66 -2.38 16.63 26.48
N GLU A 67 -3.33 16.59 25.54
CA GLU A 67 -3.59 15.41 24.73
C GLU A 67 -2.43 15.15 23.78
N GLN A 68 -1.95 13.92 23.79
CA GLN A 68 -0.92 13.44 22.87
C GLN A 68 -1.59 12.67 21.73
N ARG A 69 -2.44 13.36 20.96
CA ARG A 69 -3.10 12.78 19.80
C ARG A 69 -2.08 12.28 18.80
N VAL A 70 -2.30 11.06 18.32
CA VAL A 70 -1.52 10.45 17.24
C VAL A 70 -2.48 10.08 16.12
N VAL A 71 -2.10 10.37 14.87
CA VAL A 71 -2.83 9.89 13.69
C VAL A 71 -1.99 8.83 13.01
N PHE A 72 -2.61 7.70 12.68
CA PHE A 72 -2.03 6.66 11.84
C PHE A 72 -2.58 6.83 10.42
N MET A 73 -1.74 7.33 9.53
CA MET A 73 -2.02 7.46 8.11
C MET A 73 -1.50 6.23 7.38
N GLY A 74 -2.38 5.54 6.64
CA GLY A 74 -1.97 4.32 5.95
C GLY A 74 -3.02 3.75 5.00
N ASP A 75 -2.78 2.53 4.61
CA ASP A 75 -3.62 1.72 3.72
C ASP A 75 -4.42 0.65 4.47
N SER A 76 -4.67 -0.50 3.83
CA SER A 76 -5.41 -1.63 4.42
C SER A 76 -4.76 -2.20 5.68
N ILE A 77 -3.45 -2.10 5.82
CA ILE A 77 -2.75 -2.56 7.02
C ILE A 77 -3.09 -1.67 8.21
N THR A 78 -3.25 -0.38 7.99
CA THR A 78 -3.70 0.55 9.03
C THR A 78 -5.23 0.46 9.23
N ASP A 79 -6.01 0.42 8.16
CA ASP A 79 -7.48 0.29 8.20
C ASP A 79 -7.93 -0.96 8.96
N GLY A 80 -7.31 -2.10 8.67
CA GLY A 80 -7.62 -3.40 9.27
C GLY A 80 -7.28 -3.53 10.77
N TRP A 81 -6.50 -2.62 11.33
CA TRP A 81 -6.12 -2.67 12.75
C TRP A 81 -7.30 -2.51 13.71
N ASP A 82 -8.36 -1.80 13.26
CA ASP A 82 -9.61 -1.62 14.01
C ASP A 82 -10.58 -2.80 13.88
N ALA A 83 -10.25 -3.83 13.10
CA ALA A 83 -11.15 -4.96 12.93
C ALA A 83 -11.36 -5.74 14.25
N PRO A 84 -12.56 -6.26 14.53
CA PRO A 84 -12.94 -6.82 15.83
C PRO A 84 -12.03 -7.91 16.39
N ASN A 85 -11.37 -8.67 15.52
CA ASN A 85 -10.55 -9.82 15.90
C ASN A 85 -9.03 -9.52 15.88
N MET A 86 -8.62 -8.27 15.77
CA MET A 86 -7.21 -7.88 15.61
C MET A 86 -6.56 -7.37 16.92
N GLY A 87 -7.20 -7.57 18.07
CA GLY A 87 -6.66 -7.18 19.37
C GLY A 87 -6.93 -5.72 19.76
N GLY A 88 -7.62 -4.96 18.91
CA GLY A 88 -8.00 -3.58 19.13
C GLY A 88 -6.90 -2.58 18.79
N PHE A 89 -7.31 -1.43 18.28
CA PHE A 89 -6.42 -0.33 17.91
C PHE A 89 -6.12 0.54 19.13
N PHE A 90 -5.03 0.27 19.84
CA PHE A 90 -4.52 1.05 20.98
C PHE A 90 -5.57 1.49 21.99
N PRO A 91 -6.27 0.56 22.70
CA PRO A 91 -7.36 0.88 23.61
C PRO A 91 -6.96 1.93 24.67
N GLY A 92 -7.80 2.94 24.86
CA GLY A 92 -7.57 4.01 25.85
C GLY A 92 -6.53 5.06 25.47
N LYS A 93 -5.96 4.99 24.25
CA LYS A 93 -5.05 6.01 23.73
C LYS A 93 -5.81 7.01 22.85
N PRO A 94 -5.40 8.29 22.81
CA PRO A 94 -5.97 9.28 21.92
C PRO A 94 -5.39 9.13 20.50
N TYR A 95 -5.46 7.91 19.96
CA TYR A 95 -4.93 7.58 18.65
C TYR A 95 -6.07 7.46 17.64
N VAL A 96 -5.86 7.96 16.45
CA VAL A 96 -6.86 8.05 15.39
C VAL A 96 -6.39 7.25 14.19
N ASN A 97 -7.17 6.24 13.80
CA ASN A 97 -6.93 5.47 12.59
C ASN A 97 -7.44 6.25 11.36
N ARG A 98 -6.56 6.42 10.38
CA ARG A 98 -6.85 7.02 9.08
C ARG A 98 -6.28 6.16 7.95
N GLY A 99 -6.40 4.83 8.13
CA GLY A 99 -6.15 3.84 7.09
C GLY A 99 -7.28 3.80 6.07
N ILE A 100 -6.96 3.64 4.80
CA ILE A 100 -7.95 3.35 3.75
C ILE A 100 -7.41 2.23 2.86
N SER A 101 -8.13 1.12 2.83
CA SER A 101 -7.73 -0.07 2.11
C SER A 101 -7.43 0.19 0.63
N GLY A 102 -6.29 -0.31 0.16
CA GLY A 102 -5.87 -0.23 -1.24
C GLY A 102 -5.24 1.09 -1.68
N GLN A 103 -5.17 2.10 -0.80
CA GLN A 103 -4.63 3.41 -1.16
C GLN A 103 -3.13 3.40 -1.39
N THR A 104 -2.72 4.27 -2.32
CA THR A 104 -1.34 4.59 -2.66
C THR A 104 -0.89 5.89 -2.01
N THR A 105 0.40 6.16 -1.99
CA THR A 105 0.98 7.38 -1.41
C THR A 105 0.43 8.65 -2.03
N SER A 106 0.12 8.67 -3.34
CA SER A 106 -0.47 9.83 -4.02
C SER A 106 -1.87 10.15 -3.53
N GLN A 107 -2.71 9.14 -3.27
CA GLN A 107 -4.04 9.33 -2.68
C GLN A 107 -3.94 9.83 -1.23
N MET A 108 -3.03 9.25 -0.44
CA MET A 108 -2.77 9.67 0.94
C MET A 108 -2.30 11.12 1.02
N LEU A 109 -1.43 11.56 0.10
CA LEU A 109 -0.95 12.94 0.05
C LEU A 109 -2.10 13.93 -0.16
N ILE A 110 -3.07 13.63 -1.03
CA ILE A 110 -4.21 14.52 -1.29
C ILE A 110 -5.10 14.67 -0.04
N ARG A 111 -5.34 13.58 0.69
CA ARG A 111 -6.18 13.61 1.90
C ARG A 111 -5.40 13.94 3.19
N PHE A 112 -4.10 14.20 3.10
CA PHE A 112 -3.25 14.41 4.26
C PHE A 112 -3.69 15.60 5.12
N ARG A 113 -4.20 16.67 4.49
CA ARG A 113 -4.71 17.82 5.24
C ARG A 113 -5.94 17.48 6.07
N PRO A 114 -7.08 17.03 5.50
CA PRO A 114 -8.29 16.78 6.29
C PRO A 114 -8.13 15.63 7.28
N ASP A 115 -7.34 14.61 6.94
CA ASP A 115 -7.25 13.39 7.75
C ASP A 115 -6.10 13.39 8.77
N VAL A 116 -5.15 14.34 8.65
CA VAL A 116 -4.02 14.47 9.57
C VAL A 116 -3.91 15.87 10.14
N ILE A 117 -3.64 16.86 9.27
CA ILE A 117 -3.27 18.22 9.73
C ILE A 117 -4.41 18.86 10.53
N ASP A 118 -5.64 18.79 10.00
CA ASP A 118 -6.80 19.45 10.61
C ASP A 118 -7.24 18.78 11.93
N LEU A 119 -6.82 17.55 12.18
CA LEU A 119 -7.00 16.83 13.45
C LEU A 119 -5.99 17.27 14.54
N LYS A 120 -5.00 18.07 14.17
CA LYS A 120 -3.99 18.66 15.07
C LYS A 120 -3.27 17.63 15.96
N PRO A 121 -2.76 16.52 15.45
CA PRO A 121 -2.04 15.55 16.25
C PRO A 121 -0.67 16.09 16.70
N LYS A 122 -0.08 15.47 17.70
CA LYS A 122 1.33 15.67 18.07
C LYS A 122 2.26 14.84 17.21
N VAL A 123 1.79 13.67 16.77
CA VAL A 123 2.57 12.72 15.97
C VAL A 123 1.69 12.17 14.85
N VAL A 124 2.26 11.97 13.67
CA VAL A 124 1.69 11.13 12.62
C VAL A 124 2.59 9.92 12.38
N VAL A 125 2.00 8.73 12.36
CA VAL A 125 2.65 7.49 11.91
C VAL A 125 2.23 7.26 10.48
N ILE A 126 3.20 7.19 9.56
CA ILE A 126 2.95 7.00 8.11
C ILE A 126 3.42 5.60 7.72
N LEU A 127 2.49 4.73 7.33
CA LEU A 127 2.74 3.41 6.76
C LEU A 127 2.14 3.37 5.35
N ALA A 128 2.98 3.54 4.32
CA ALA A 128 2.52 3.74 2.94
C ALA A 128 3.56 3.32 1.90
N GLY A 129 3.09 2.79 0.75
CA GLY A 129 3.93 2.43 -0.39
C GLY A 129 3.71 1.01 -0.92
N THR A 130 3.15 0.09 -0.13
CA THR A 130 2.94 -1.31 -0.56
C THR A 130 1.97 -1.42 -1.75
N ASN A 131 0.96 -0.56 -1.81
CA ASN A 131 -0.01 -0.52 -2.90
C ASN A 131 0.52 0.23 -4.14
N ASP A 132 1.45 1.14 -3.95
CA ASP A 132 2.22 1.76 -5.02
C ASP A 132 3.06 0.71 -5.75
N LEU A 133 3.81 -0.11 -4.99
CA LEU A 133 4.59 -1.22 -5.55
C LEU A 133 3.70 -2.23 -6.29
N ALA A 134 2.49 -2.45 -5.80
CA ALA A 134 1.49 -3.32 -6.44
C ALA A 134 0.82 -2.71 -7.68
N GLY A 135 1.03 -1.41 -7.95
CA GLY A 135 0.45 -0.71 -9.10
C GLY A 135 -1.06 -0.47 -8.98
N ASN A 136 -1.59 -0.28 -7.76
CA ASN A 136 -3.04 -0.13 -7.55
C ASN A 136 -3.65 1.08 -8.26
N THR A 137 -2.88 2.14 -8.48
CA THR A 137 -3.29 3.34 -9.23
C THR A 137 -2.53 3.51 -10.55
N GLY A 138 -1.97 2.41 -11.05
CA GLY A 138 -1.14 2.38 -12.24
C GLY A 138 0.36 2.27 -11.94
N PRO A 139 1.20 2.18 -12.98
CA PRO A 139 2.65 2.09 -12.82
C PRO A 139 3.21 3.33 -12.13
N THR A 140 4.15 3.12 -11.20
CA THR A 140 4.86 4.20 -10.50
C THR A 140 6.33 3.85 -10.31
N THR A 141 7.14 4.83 -9.97
CA THR A 141 8.57 4.66 -9.67
C THR A 141 8.83 4.77 -8.17
N LEU A 142 9.95 4.24 -7.70
CA LEU A 142 10.36 4.43 -6.30
C LEU A 142 10.53 5.92 -5.98
N ASP A 143 11.08 6.70 -6.91
CA ASP A 143 11.26 8.16 -6.73
C ASP A 143 9.93 8.90 -6.53
N ALA A 144 8.87 8.49 -7.26
CA ALA A 144 7.54 9.08 -7.08
C ALA A 144 6.95 8.73 -5.70
N ILE A 145 7.12 7.48 -5.23
CA ILE A 145 6.72 7.07 -3.89
C ILE A 145 7.47 7.87 -2.82
N GLN A 146 8.79 7.99 -2.98
CA GLN A 146 9.66 8.77 -2.10
C GLN A 146 9.23 10.23 -2.07
N GLY A 147 8.97 10.85 -3.22
CA GLY A 147 8.50 12.23 -3.32
C GLY A 147 7.18 12.47 -2.56
N ASN A 148 6.23 11.54 -2.64
CA ASN A 148 4.98 11.63 -1.88
C ASN A 148 5.22 11.51 -0.37
N LEU A 149 6.09 10.60 0.07
CA LEU A 149 6.47 10.44 1.49
C LEU A 149 7.20 11.69 2.03
N ILE A 150 8.12 12.26 1.25
CA ILE A 150 8.79 13.53 1.55
C ILE A 150 7.74 14.63 1.74
N SER A 151 6.84 14.79 0.79
CA SER A 151 5.80 15.83 0.83
C SER A 151 4.90 15.70 2.05
N MET A 152 4.46 14.49 2.41
CA MET A 152 3.69 14.27 3.63
C MET A 152 4.48 14.60 4.90
N ALA A 153 5.77 14.24 4.95
CA ALA A 153 6.63 14.57 6.09
C ALA A 153 6.88 16.08 6.22
N GLU A 154 7.10 16.77 5.12
CA GLU A 154 7.27 18.23 5.08
C GLU A 154 5.98 18.95 5.51
N LEU A 155 4.82 18.53 4.99
CA LEU A 155 3.52 19.06 5.39
C LEU A 155 3.26 18.88 6.89
N ALA A 156 3.56 17.69 7.45
CA ALA A 156 3.45 17.45 8.88
C ALA A 156 4.34 18.41 9.69
N ARG A 157 5.63 18.51 9.35
CA ARG A 157 6.60 19.36 10.04
C ARG A 157 6.23 20.85 9.96
N ALA A 158 5.79 21.33 8.80
CA ALA A 158 5.33 22.71 8.61
C ALA A 158 4.12 23.06 9.50
N ASN A 159 3.36 22.04 9.95
CA ASN A 159 2.24 22.20 10.88
C ASN A 159 2.57 21.79 12.33
N GLY A 160 3.86 21.66 12.68
CA GLY A 160 4.30 21.31 14.04
C GLY A 160 4.00 19.86 14.46
N ILE A 161 3.75 18.97 13.49
CA ILE A 161 3.44 17.56 13.70
C ILE A 161 4.73 16.74 13.52
N ARG A 162 5.06 15.92 14.50
CA ARG A 162 6.21 15.01 14.43
C ARG A 162 5.88 13.80 13.57
N VAL A 163 6.87 13.30 12.85
CA VAL A 163 6.70 12.19 11.91
C VAL A 163 7.39 10.93 12.42
N VAL A 164 6.64 9.85 12.45
CA VAL A 164 7.16 8.48 12.54
C VAL A 164 6.95 7.84 11.17
N LEU A 165 8.05 7.51 10.50
CA LEU A 165 8.02 6.87 9.18
C LEU A 165 8.20 5.37 9.35
N ALA A 166 7.15 4.60 9.09
CA ALA A 166 7.14 3.16 9.27
C ALA A 166 7.62 2.43 8.01
N SER A 167 8.46 1.41 8.19
CA SER A 167 8.85 0.50 7.10
C SER A 167 7.64 -0.21 6.53
N LEU A 168 7.67 -0.52 5.24
CA LEU A 168 6.79 -1.53 4.66
C LEU A 168 7.06 -2.89 5.32
N LEU A 169 5.99 -3.66 5.49
CA LEU A 169 6.09 -5.05 5.93
C LEU A 169 6.68 -5.94 4.81
N PRO A 170 7.33 -7.04 5.14
CA PRO A 170 7.60 -8.09 4.15
C PRO A 170 6.29 -8.67 3.63
N VAL A 171 6.34 -9.38 2.51
CA VAL A 171 5.22 -10.16 1.96
C VAL A 171 5.65 -11.60 1.76
N SER A 172 4.69 -12.53 1.65
CA SER A 172 4.99 -13.94 1.39
C SER A 172 3.98 -14.56 0.42
N ASP A 173 4.36 -15.71 -0.15
CA ASP A 173 3.50 -16.53 -1.01
C ASP A 173 3.23 -17.89 -0.33
N TYR A 174 3.29 -17.96 1.01
CA TYR A 174 3.11 -19.20 1.77
C TYR A 174 1.65 -19.65 1.82
N GLU A 175 0.74 -18.70 1.80
CA GLU A 175 -0.69 -18.94 1.98
C GLU A 175 -1.34 -19.55 0.74
N MET A 176 -2.31 -20.41 1.00
CA MET A 176 -3.08 -21.11 -0.03
C MET A 176 -4.57 -20.75 0.07
N ARG A 177 -5.20 -20.50 -1.05
CA ARG A 177 -6.67 -20.30 -1.13
C ARG A 177 -7.22 -21.21 -2.22
N ASP A 178 -8.18 -22.07 -1.86
CA ASP A 178 -8.81 -23.04 -2.77
C ASP A 178 -7.76 -23.91 -3.53
N GLY A 179 -6.71 -24.34 -2.82
CA GLY A 179 -5.64 -25.16 -3.36
C GLY A 179 -4.66 -24.42 -4.29
N LYS A 180 -4.71 -23.09 -4.37
CA LYS A 180 -3.81 -22.26 -5.16
C LYS A 180 -3.03 -21.30 -4.28
N PRO A 181 -1.75 -21.02 -4.57
CA PRO A 181 -0.98 -20.07 -3.80
C PRO A 181 -1.54 -18.64 -3.96
N ILE A 182 -1.59 -17.92 -2.85
CA ILE A 182 -1.82 -16.47 -2.86
C ILE A 182 -0.47 -15.80 -3.13
N VAL A 183 -0.29 -15.27 -4.33
CA VAL A 183 0.99 -14.72 -4.75
C VAL A 183 1.03 -13.21 -4.51
N GLN A 184 1.85 -12.76 -3.57
CA GLN A 184 2.06 -11.35 -3.24
C GLN A 184 3.35 -10.79 -3.83
N THR A 185 4.40 -11.63 -3.91
CA THR A 185 5.76 -11.21 -4.29
C THR A 185 5.88 -10.72 -5.72
N VAL A 186 5.04 -11.20 -6.64
CA VAL A 186 5.03 -10.75 -8.06
C VAL A 186 4.63 -9.27 -8.16
N ARG A 187 3.67 -8.83 -7.36
CA ARG A 187 3.21 -7.43 -7.36
C ARG A 187 4.01 -6.54 -6.41
N ARG A 188 4.57 -7.12 -5.36
CA ARG A 188 5.32 -6.45 -4.29
C ARG A 188 6.68 -7.10 -4.15
N SER A 189 7.57 -6.85 -5.12
CA SER A 189 8.92 -7.44 -5.12
C SER A 189 9.64 -7.20 -3.78
N PRO A 190 10.13 -8.24 -3.10
CA PRO A 190 10.93 -8.10 -1.88
C PRO A 190 12.09 -7.12 -2.03
N ASP A 191 12.79 -7.13 -3.18
CA ASP A 191 13.90 -6.20 -3.44
C ASP A 191 13.43 -4.73 -3.45
N LYS A 192 12.26 -4.44 -4.02
CA LYS A 192 11.70 -3.09 -4.01
C LYS A 192 11.26 -2.66 -2.62
N ILE A 193 10.71 -3.58 -1.83
CA ILE A 193 10.35 -3.33 -0.42
C ILE A 193 11.61 -2.98 0.37
N ILE A 194 12.68 -3.77 0.24
CA ILE A 194 13.96 -3.55 0.92
C ILE A 194 14.59 -2.21 0.48
N ALA A 195 14.57 -1.93 -0.83
CA ALA A 195 15.11 -0.68 -1.36
C ALA A 195 14.36 0.54 -0.79
N LEU A 196 13.02 0.50 -0.76
CA LEU A 196 12.21 1.59 -0.23
C LEU A 196 12.38 1.73 1.29
N ASN A 197 12.44 0.63 2.04
CA ASN A 197 12.69 0.64 3.49
C ASN A 197 14.08 1.19 3.82
N THR A 198 15.10 0.83 3.04
CA THR A 198 16.46 1.38 3.19
C THR A 198 16.47 2.89 2.96
N TRP A 199 15.78 3.36 1.92
CA TRP A 199 15.65 4.78 1.66
C TRP A 199 14.91 5.49 2.81
N MET A 200 13.76 4.95 3.28
CA MET A 200 12.99 5.52 4.39
C MET A 200 13.83 5.65 5.67
N LYS A 201 14.64 4.64 5.99
CA LYS A 201 15.53 4.64 7.15
C LYS A 201 16.58 5.76 7.03
N ASN A 202 17.20 5.89 5.87
CA ASN A 202 18.21 6.94 5.60
C ASN A 202 17.58 8.33 5.62
N TYR A 203 16.41 8.49 4.97
CA TYR A 203 15.67 9.75 4.96
C TYR A 203 15.28 10.18 6.38
N ALA A 204 14.77 9.25 7.19
CA ALA A 204 14.40 9.52 8.57
C ALA A 204 15.62 9.97 9.40
N ALA A 205 16.74 9.28 9.27
CA ALA A 205 17.99 9.64 9.97
C ALA A 205 18.49 11.03 9.57
N THR A 206 18.54 11.34 8.27
CA THR A 206 19.02 12.63 7.76
C THR A 206 18.11 13.79 8.17
N ASN A 207 16.80 13.55 8.28
CA ASN A 207 15.80 14.58 8.57
C ASN A 207 15.33 14.60 10.03
N HIS A 208 16.00 13.87 10.92
CA HIS A 208 15.69 13.77 12.34
C HIS A 208 14.25 13.30 12.61
N LEU A 209 13.74 12.37 11.78
CA LEU A 209 12.47 11.69 11.98
C LEU A 209 12.71 10.37 12.74
N ILE A 210 11.65 9.81 13.31
CA ILE A 210 11.71 8.46 13.87
C ILE A 210 11.41 7.45 12.76
N TYR A 211 12.32 6.50 12.55
CA TYR A 211 12.06 5.33 11.72
C TYR A 211 11.49 4.19 12.57
N LEU A 212 10.35 3.66 12.18
CA LEU A 212 9.68 2.54 12.82
C LEU A 212 9.89 1.27 12.00
N ASP A 213 10.71 0.37 12.52
CA ASP A 213 11.10 -0.85 11.81
C ASP A 213 10.16 -2.03 12.13
N TYR A 214 9.08 -2.12 11.40
CA TYR A 214 8.21 -3.30 11.41
C TYR A 214 8.83 -4.48 10.64
N PHE A 215 9.54 -4.16 9.52
CA PHE A 215 10.08 -5.17 8.62
C PHE A 215 10.95 -6.18 9.36
N SER A 216 11.93 -5.71 10.12
CA SER A 216 12.88 -6.58 10.81
C SER A 216 12.23 -7.50 11.85
N ALA A 217 11.11 -7.09 12.46
CA ALA A 217 10.39 -7.90 13.43
C ALA A 217 9.52 -9.00 12.78
N MET A 218 9.09 -8.77 11.53
CA MET A 218 8.09 -9.60 10.85
C MET A 218 8.68 -10.47 9.73
N VAL A 219 9.93 -10.24 9.31
CA VAL A 219 10.61 -11.01 8.27
C VAL A 219 11.14 -12.33 8.82
N ASP A 220 11.04 -13.40 8.05
CA ASP A 220 11.64 -14.70 8.34
C ASP A 220 13.09 -14.79 7.82
N GLY A 221 13.73 -15.96 8.04
CA GLY A 221 15.10 -16.22 7.59
C GLY A 221 15.28 -16.33 6.07
N LYS A 222 14.18 -16.33 5.30
CA LYS A 222 14.19 -16.36 3.83
C LYS A 222 13.88 -14.99 3.20
N GLY A 223 13.58 -13.97 4.02
CA GLY A 223 13.25 -12.63 3.56
C GLY A 223 11.76 -12.40 3.30
N PHE A 224 10.89 -13.30 3.72
CA PHE A 224 9.43 -13.22 3.54
C PHE A 224 8.70 -12.94 4.85
N LEU A 225 7.44 -12.53 4.74
CA LEU A 225 6.57 -12.36 5.90
C LEU A 225 6.41 -13.73 6.59
N LYS A 226 6.65 -13.76 7.92
CA LYS A 226 6.45 -14.96 8.74
C LYS A 226 5.01 -15.45 8.58
N ASP A 227 4.87 -16.75 8.36
CA ASP A 227 3.61 -17.43 8.06
C ASP A 227 2.56 -17.21 9.15
N GLU A 228 2.98 -17.34 10.42
CA GLU A 228 2.12 -17.18 11.58
C GLU A 228 1.59 -15.74 11.79
N LEU A 229 2.12 -14.74 11.10
CA LEU A 229 1.76 -13.33 11.27
C LEU A 229 0.73 -12.80 10.24
N SER A 230 0.34 -13.63 9.26
CA SER A 230 -0.59 -13.25 8.19
C SER A 230 -1.43 -14.44 7.77
N ASN A 231 -2.59 -14.21 7.17
CA ASN A 231 -3.45 -15.25 6.59
C ASN A 231 -3.58 -15.10 5.06
N ASP A 232 -2.84 -14.19 4.46
CA ASP A 232 -2.86 -13.94 3.00
C ASP A 232 -1.49 -13.50 2.45
N GLY A 233 -0.46 -13.55 3.31
CA GLY A 233 0.90 -13.18 2.94
C GLY A 233 1.15 -11.67 2.79
N LEU A 234 0.18 -10.82 3.19
CA LEU A 234 0.26 -9.35 3.09
C LEU A 234 -0.24 -8.65 4.35
N HIS A 235 -1.49 -8.96 4.76
CA HIS A 235 -2.14 -8.28 5.87
C HIS A 235 -1.83 -8.99 7.19
N PRO A 236 -1.39 -8.25 8.23
CA PRO A 236 -1.21 -8.84 9.54
C PRO A 236 -2.52 -9.45 10.08
N ASN A 237 -2.42 -10.63 10.65
CA ASN A 237 -3.46 -11.18 11.52
C ASN A 237 -3.30 -10.65 12.95
N ALA A 238 -4.08 -11.14 13.91
CA ALA A 238 -4.01 -10.71 15.30
C ALA A 238 -2.58 -10.87 15.91
N ALA A 239 -1.87 -11.94 15.55
CA ALA A 239 -0.48 -12.14 15.98
C ALA A 239 0.47 -11.11 15.34
N GLY A 240 0.25 -10.78 14.06
CA GLY A 240 1.00 -9.75 13.36
C GLY A 240 0.82 -8.37 14.01
N TYR A 241 -0.40 -7.97 14.30
CA TYR A 241 -0.65 -6.70 15.01
C TYR A 241 -0.11 -6.72 16.45
N ALA A 242 -0.13 -7.86 17.14
CA ALA A 242 0.48 -7.98 18.45
C ALA A 242 2.01 -7.73 18.44
N VAL A 243 2.69 -8.06 17.33
CA VAL A 243 4.09 -7.69 17.10
C VAL A 243 4.23 -6.19 16.80
N MET A 244 3.34 -5.62 15.99
CA MET A 244 3.40 -4.22 15.56
C MET A 244 3.09 -3.22 16.68
N ASN A 245 2.13 -3.54 17.57
CA ASN A 245 1.67 -2.66 18.65
C ASN A 245 2.80 -2.08 19.51
N PRO A 246 3.64 -2.88 20.17
CA PRO A 246 4.70 -2.37 21.05
C PRO A 246 5.77 -1.57 20.30
N LEU A 247 6.04 -1.91 19.03
CA LEU A 247 6.99 -1.19 18.20
C LEU A 247 6.48 0.22 17.85
N ALA A 248 5.19 0.32 17.48
CA ALA A 248 4.55 1.62 17.23
C ALA A 248 4.55 2.48 18.49
N GLU A 249 4.16 1.92 19.63
CA GLU A 249 4.13 2.65 20.90
C GLU A 249 5.53 3.16 21.27
N ALA A 250 6.57 2.34 21.15
CA ALA A 250 7.95 2.74 21.43
C ALA A 250 8.41 3.88 20.51
N ALA A 251 8.10 3.82 19.21
CA ALA A 251 8.44 4.85 18.24
C ALA A 251 7.71 6.17 18.52
N ILE A 252 6.41 6.11 18.87
CA ILE A 252 5.60 7.28 19.25
C ILE A 252 6.18 7.93 20.51
N GLN A 253 6.47 7.14 21.55
CA GLN A 253 7.05 7.65 22.78
C GLN A 253 8.44 8.29 22.55
N SER A 254 9.26 7.69 21.71
CA SER A 254 10.53 8.27 21.29
C SER A 254 10.31 9.62 20.58
N SER A 255 9.37 9.68 19.64
CA SER A 255 9.02 10.91 18.93
C SER A 255 8.56 12.01 19.91
N LEU A 256 7.76 11.68 20.92
CA LEU A 256 7.25 12.63 21.91
C LEU A 256 8.33 13.18 22.86
N LYS A 257 9.42 12.44 23.10
CA LYS A 257 10.53 12.86 23.96
C LYS A 257 11.53 13.81 23.28
N HIS A 258 11.79 13.62 21.99
CA HIS A 258 12.80 14.38 21.23
C HIS A 258 12.38 15.81 20.84
N GLY A 259 11.34 16.36 21.42
CA GLY A 259 10.76 17.66 21.11
C GLY A 259 10.88 18.72 22.21
N LYS A 260 11.97 18.69 22.96
CA LYS A 260 12.35 19.81 23.87
C LYS A 260 13.52 20.58 23.30
#